data_c1081f47a5b2458c609f4503179aedc6
#
_entry.id   c1081f47a5b2458c609f4503179aedc6
#
_cell.length_a   1.000
_cell.length_b   1.000
_cell.length_c   1.000
_cell.angle_alpha   90.00
_cell.angle_beta   90.00
_cell.angle_gamma   90.00
#
_symmetry.space_group_name_H-M   'P 1'
#
loop_
_entity.id
_entity.type
_entity.pdbx_description
1 polymer ?
#
loop_
_entity_poly.entity_id
_entity_poly.type
_entity_poly.pdbx_seq_one_letter_code
_entity_poly.pdbx_strand_id
1 'polypeptide(L)'
;LPVWAPSAVADPLFREVPKAVTHAEIDEIIAGYVTVAEHCAEGGFDGIELQCSHSSIVRGFLSPATNRRTDEYGGSLANRARILVEIVAAVRNVIGNRLALGVRLCGDEFIDGGTTIDEAVEVAKIVEATGQVDYINTSIGVATASLFMIEASMHIPPGYAMFIPAAIRKAVDLPVVGVGRFKDPLQAERALAEGQCDLVGIVRGQIADADFAIKARAGATDEI
;
A
#
# COMPACT_ATOMS: atom_id res chain seq x y z
N LEU A 1 4.44 -7.64 24.44
CA LEU A 1 3.75 -8.60 23.58
C LEU A 1 4.67 -8.93 22.40
N PRO A 2 4.74 -10.19 21.95
CA PRO A 2 5.57 -10.54 20.81
C PRO A 2 5.05 -9.85 19.53
N VAL A 3 5.95 -9.46 18.64
CA VAL A 3 5.61 -8.99 17.31
C VAL A 3 5.09 -10.17 16.50
N TRP A 4 4.00 -9.98 15.76
CA TRP A 4 3.38 -10.99 14.92
C TRP A 4 3.84 -10.88 13.47
N ALA A 5 4.07 -12.03 12.83
CA ALA A 5 4.41 -12.10 11.41
C ALA A 5 3.88 -13.42 10.82
N PRO A 6 3.82 -13.55 9.48
CA PRO A 6 3.45 -14.83 8.84
C PRO A 6 4.41 -15.97 9.21
N SER A 7 5.68 -15.66 9.41
CA SER A 7 6.73 -16.63 9.76
C SER A 7 7.79 -16.01 10.66
N ALA A 8 8.51 -16.85 11.42
CA ALA A 8 9.58 -16.43 12.33
C ALA A 8 10.88 -16.09 11.55
N VAL A 9 10.83 -15.06 10.72
CA VAL A 9 11.97 -14.52 9.97
C VAL A 9 12.49 -13.29 10.69
N ALA A 10 13.78 -13.30 11.08
CA ALA A 10 14.38 -12.17 11.79
C ALA A 10 14.34 -10.88 10.95
N ASP A 11 13.95 -9.78 11.60
CA ASP A 11 14.05 -8.45 10.99
C ASP A 11 15.54 -8.10 10.71
N PRO A 12 15.88 -7.63 9.51
CA PRO A 12 17.28 -7.37 9.17
C PRO A 12 17.91 -6.20 9.93
N LEU A 13 17.10 -5.22 10.38
CA LEU A 13 17.58 -4.02 11.06
C LEU A 13 17.67 -4.27 12.58
N PHE A 14 16.57 -4.71 13.19
CA PHE A 14 16.48 -4.88 14.65
C PHE A 14 16.87 -6.28 15.12
N ARG A 15 16.98 -7.24 14.20
CA ARG A 15 17.29 -8.66 14.48
C ARG A 15 16.30 -9.34 15.42
N GLU A 16 15.13 -8.74 15.60
CA GLU A 16 14.04 -9.33 16.35
C GLU A 16 13.40 -10.45 15.54
N VAL A 17 13.14 -11.57 16.19
CA VAL A 17 12.43 -12.71 15.57
C VAL A 17 10.97 -12.65 16.00
N PRO A 18 10.04 -12.39 15.07
CA PRO A 18 8.63 -12.33 15.38
C PRO A 18 8.06 -13.73 15.66
N LYS A 19 6.93 -13.76 16.35
CA LYS A 19 6.11 -14.97 16.47
C LYS A 19 5.39 -15.23 15.15
N ALA A 20 5.53 -16.42 14.59
CA ALA A 20 4.69 -16.88 13.49
C ALA A 20 3.23 -17.04 13.98
N VAL A 21 2.29 -16.36 13.30
CA VAL A 21 0.87 -16.41 13.70
C VAL A 21 0.22 -17.75 13.37
N THR A 22 -0.68 -18.17 14.24
CA THR A 22 -1.59 -19.29 14.06
C THR A 22 -2.82 -18.88 13.25
N HIS A 23 -3.66 -19.81 12.82
CA HIS A 23 -4.93 -19.50 12.15
C HIS A 23 -5.86 -18.68 13.05
N ALA A 24 -5.97 -19.00 14.32
CA ALA A 24 -6.78 -18.23 15.28
C ALA A 24 -6.30 -16.79 15.42
N GLU A 25 -4.98 -16.54 15.34
CA GLU A 25 -4.43 -15.20 15.34
C GLU A 25 -4.60 -14.47 14.00
N ILE A 26 -4.69 -15.21 12.87
CA ILE A 26 -5.10 -14.61 11.59
C ILE A 26 -6.56 -14.14 11.68
N ASP A 27 -7.46 -14.94 12.25
CA ASP A 27 -8.85 -14.55 12.49
C ASP A 27 -8.93 -13.30 13.38
N GLU A 28 -8.09 -13.23 14.42
CA GLU A 28 -7.99 -12.05 15.30
C GLU A 28 -7.49 -10.81 14.55
N ILE A 29 -6.51 -10.94 13.66
CA ILE A 29 -6.04 -9.85 12.80
C ILE A 29 -7.19 -9.35 11.92
N ILE A 30 -7.92 -10.23 11.25
CA ILE A 30 -9.05 -9.86 10.39
C ILE A 30 -10.13 -9.14 11.21
N ALA A 31 -10.48 -9.66 12.39
CA ALA A 31 -11.43 -9.03 13.30
C ALA A 31 -10.97 -7.63 13.75
N GLY A 32 -9.67 -7.44 13.96
CA GLY A 32 -9.08 -6.13 14.27
C GLY A 32 -9.29 -5.10 13.16
N TYR A 33 -9.08 -5.50 11.89
CA TYR A 33 -9.37 -4.63 10.74
C TYR A 33 -10.85 -4.26 10.65
N VAL A 34 -11.76 -5.21 10.91
CA VAL A 34 -13.21 -4.96 10.97
C VAL A 34 -13.55 -3.93 12.03
N THR A 35 -13.06 -4.11 13.26
CA THR A 35 -13.31 -3.19 14.37
C THR A 35 -12.84 -1.76 14.06
N VAL A 36 -11.66 -1.60 13.47
CA VAL A 36 -11.15 -0.28 13.06
C VAL A 36 -12.02 0.33 11.96
N ALA A 37 -12.46 -0.48 10.99
CA ALA A 37 -13.34 -0.02 9.91
C ALA A 37 -14.70 0.45 10.43
N GLU A 38 -15.28 -0.23 11.41
CA GLU A 38 -16.50 0.19 12.10
C GLU A 38 -16.31 1.55 12.79
N HIS A 39 -15.21 1.70 13.55
CA HIS A 39 -14.90 2.97 14.20
C HIS A 39 -14.71 4.13 13.20
N CYS A 40 -14.09 3.88 12.06
CA CYS A 40 -13.98 4.88 10.99
C CYS A 40 -15.35 5.27 10.42
N ALA A 41 -16.22 4.29 10.20
CA ALA A 41 -17.57 4.53 9.70
C ALA A 41 -18.42 5.33 10.71
N GLU A 42 -18.34 5.02 12.01
CA GLU A 42 -18.99 5.74 13.10
C GLU A 42 -18.39 7.14 13.28
N GLY A 43 -17.08 7.30 13.07
CA GLY A 43 -16.37 8.58 13.11
C GLY A 43 -16.68 9.52 11.95
N GLY A 44 -17.45 9.09 10.95
CA GLY A 44 -17.88 9.93 9.83
C GLY A 44 -16.80 10.14 8.77
N PHE A 45 -15.86 9.22 8.61
CA PHE A 45 -14.90 9.24 7.51
C PHE A 45 -15.58 8.90 6.18
N ASP A 46 -15.08 9.48 5.09
CA ASP A 46 -15.57 9.22 3.72
C ASP A 46 -14.94 7.98 3.08
N GLY A 47 -13.81 7.53 3.61
CA GLY A 47 -13.09 6.37 3.11
C GLY A 47 -12.02 5.88 4.07
N ILE A 48 -11.55 4.66 3.83
CA ILE A 48 -10.45 4.02 4.55
C ILE A 48 -9.49 3.39 3.55
N GLU A 49 -8.22 3.36 3.90
CA GLU A 49 -7.18 2.70 3.09
C GLU A 49 -6.49 1.62 3.92
N LEU A 50 -6.51 0.40 3.43
CA LEU A 50 -5.81 -0.72 4.05
C LEU A 50 -4.31 -0.60 3.77
N GLN A 51 -3.51 -0.50 4.82
CA GLN A 51 -2.07 -0.47 4.69
C GLN A 51 -1.51 -1.87 4.45
N CYS A 52 -1.17 -2.16 3.20
CA CYS A 52 -0.64 -3.45 2.75
C CYS A 52 0.79 -3.32 2.20
N SER A 53 1.52 -2.31 2.66
CA SER A 53 2.88 -2.00 2.21
C SER A 53 3.83 -1.75 3.37
N HIS A 54 5.09 -1.41 3.08
CA HIS A 54 6.16 -1.11 4.02
C HIS A 54 6.41 -2.27 5.01
N SER A 55 6.04 -2.11 6.29
CA SER A 55 6.21 -3.14 7.33
C SER A 55 4.89 -3.62 7.92
N SER A 56 3.77 -3.47 7.19
CA SER A 56 2.48 -3.99 7.64
C SER A 56 2.45 -5.52 7.67
N ILE A 57 1.59 -6.07 8.53
CA ILE A 57 1.41 -7.52 8.62
C ILE A 57 0.96 -8.12 7.29
N VAL A 58 0.05 -7.45 6.56
CA VAL A 58 -0.45 -7.90 5.25
C VAL A 58 0.68 -7.95 4.21
N ARG A 59 1.54 -6.91 4.16
CA ARG A 59 2.74 -6.96 3.33
C ARG A 59 3.62 -8.15 3.70
N GLY A 60 3.77 -8.43 4.99
CA GLY A 60 4.52 -9.59 5.47
C GLY A 60 4.02 -10.91 4.89
N PHE A 61 2.69 -11.08 4.75
CA PHE A 61 2.07 -12.24 4.10
C PHE A 61 2.30 -12.26 2.59
N LEU A 62 2.18 -11.11 1.92
CA LEU A 62 2.36 -11.01 0.46
C LEU A 62 3.79 -11.34 0.03
N SER A 63 4.79 -10.90 0.79
CA SER A 63 6.20 -11.04 0.44
C SER A 63 6.75 -12.44 0.61
N PRO A 64 7.34 -13.05 -0.43
CA PRO A 64 8.00 -14.34 -0.30
C PRO A 64 9.27 -14.27 0.56
N ALA A 65 9.86 -13.08 0.77
CA ALA A 65 11.00 -12.91 1.67
C ALA A 65 10.64 -13.16 3.15
N THR A 66 9.42 -12.83 3.56
CA THR A 66 8.97 -12.92 4.96
C THR A 66 7.94 -14.02 5.20
N ASN A 67 7.22 -14.46 4.17
CA ASN A 67 6.24 -15.53 4.27
C ASN A 67 6.84 -16.88 3.86
N ARG A 68 7.18 -17.71 4.84
CA ARG A 68 7.72 -19.06 4.68
C ARG A 68 6.69 -20.14 5.05
N ARG A 69 5.41 -19.80 5.10
CA ARG A 69 4.31 -20.73 5.43
C ARG A 69 4.14 -21.77 4.33
N THR A 70 3.70 -22.94 4.76
CA THR A 70 3.41 -24.08 3.87
C THR A 70 1.93 -24.47 3.87
N ASP A 71 1.10 -23.70 4.58
CA ASP A 71 -0.36 -23.82 4.59
C ASP A 71 -1.01 -22.95 3.51
N GLU A 72 -2.34 -22.80 3.56
CA GLU A 72 -3.14 -22.03 2.61
C GLU A 72 -2.87 -20.51 2.61
N TYR A 73 -2.05 -19.99 3.54
CA TYR A 73 -1.60 -18.61 3.59
C TYR A 73 -0.16 -18.41 3.08
N GLY A 74 0.48 -19.46 2.53
CA GLY A 74 1.85 -19.41 2.06
C GLY A 74 2.10 -20.13 0.73
N GLY A 75 3.32 -20.05 0.23
CA GLY A 75 3.72 -20.66 -1.04
C GLY A 75 3.30 -19.84 -2.25
N SER A 76 2.23 -20.23 -2.94
CA SER A 76 1.75 -19.55 -4.15
C SER A 76 1.33 -18.08 -3.88
N LEU A 77 1.39 -17.23 -4.91
CA LEU A 77 0.94 -15.83 -4.79
C LEU A 77 -0.53 -15.75 -4.33
N ALA A 78 -1.40 -16.60 -4.86
CA ALA A 78 -2.80 -16.64 -4.46
C ALA A 78 -2.96 -16.96 -2.95
N ASN A 79 -2.17 -17.87 -2.43
CA ASN A 79 -2.15 -18.19 -1.01
C ASN A 79 -1.61 -17.03 -0.16
N ARG A 80 -0.50 -16.41 -0.60
CA ARG A 80 0.07 -15.25 0.10
C ARG A 80 -0.88 -14.04 0.11
N ALA A 81 -1.70 -13.89 -0.93
CA ALA A 81 -2.71 -12.82 -1.04
C ALA A 81 -4.01 -13.13 -0.28
N ARG A 82 -4.22 -14.36 0.17
CA ARG A 82 -5.47 -14.80 0.83
C ARG A 82 -5.89 -13.90 1.97
N ILE A 83 -5.00 -13.59 2.90
CA ILE A 83 -5.33 -12.73 4.04
C ILE A 83 -5.79 -11.33 3.60
N LEU A 84 -5.20 -10.77 2.56
CA LEU A 84 -5.64 -9.48 2.01
C LEU A 84 -7.07 -9.57 1.47
N VAL A 85 -7.38 -10.61 0.70
CA VAL A 85 -8.72 -10.83 0.15
C VAL A 85 -9.76 -11.01 1.27
N GLU A 86 -9.41 -11.77 2.31
CA GLU A 86 -10.29 -11.99 3.47
C GLU A 86 -10.52 -10.71 4.27
N ILE A 87 -9.49 -9.89 4.50
CA ILE A 87 -9.62 -8.58 5.15
C ILE A 87 -10.50 -7.64 4.30
N VAL A 88 -10.27 -7.57 2.99
CA VAL A 88 -11.07 -6.74 2.07
C VAL A 88 -12.55 -7.15 2.16
N ALA A 89 -12.84 -8.43 2.09
CA ALA A 89 -14.21 -8.95 2.16
C ALA A 89 -14.87 -8.64 3.52
N ALA A 90 -14.16 -8.87 4.62
CA ALA A 90 -14.66 -8.63 5.97
C ALA A 90 -14.93 -7.13 6.23
N VAL A 91 -13.99 -6.26 5.82
CA VAL A 91 -14.12 -4.81 5.95
C VAL A 91 -15.27 -4.30 5.08
N ARG A 92 -15.34 -4.69 3.81
CA ARG A 92 -16.43 -4.28 2.90
C ARG A 92 -17.80 -4.69 3.42
N ASN A 93 -17.89 -5.86 4.04
CA ASN A 93 -19.14 -6.35 4.62
C ASN A 93 -19.71 -5.40 5.71
N VAL A 94 -18.86 -4.79 6.52
CA VAL A 94 -19.30 -3.90 7.63
C VAL A 94 -19.47 -2.46 7.20
N ILE A 95 -18.62 -1.94 6.29
CA ILE A 95 -18.77 -0.56 5.82
C ILE A 95 -19.79 -0.42 4.69
N GLY A 96 -20.11 -1.50 3.97
CA GLY A 96 -20.99 -1.46 2.79
C GLY A 96 -20.43 -0.50 1.74
N ASN A 97 -21.32 0.24 1.07
CA ASN A 97 -20.97 1.28 0.10
C ASN A 97 -20.93 2.69 0.71
N ARG A 98 -20.91 2.79 2.03
CA ARG A 98 -20.91 4.10 2.73
C ARG A 98 -19.55 4.79 2.66
N LEU A 99 -18.47 4.02 2.66
CA LEU A 99 -17.09 4.50 2.62
C LEU A 99 -16.36 3.96 1.39
N ALA A 100 -15.50 4.79 0.81
CA ALA A 100 -14.52 4.30 -0.14
C ALA A 100 -13.52 3.37 0.56
N LEU A 101 -13.16 2.26 -0.09
CA LEU A 101 -12.16 1.31 0.39
C LEU A 101 -10.97 1.28 -0.56
N GLY A 102 -9.83 1.78 -0.12
CA GLY A 102 -8.57 1.70 -0.83
C GLY A 102 -7.66 0.60 -0.29
N VAL A 103 -6.73 0.17 -1.13
CA VAL A 103 -5.63 -0.74 -0.74
C VAL A 103 -4.31 -0.11 -1.13
N ARG A 104 -3.38 0.04 -0.17
CA ARG A 104 -2.03 0.53 -0.45
C ARG A 104 -1.06 -0.63 -0.60
N LEU A 105 -0.59 -0.86 -1.83
CA LEU A 105 0.30 -1.96 -2.20
C LEU A 105 1.75 -1.50 -2.33
N CYS A 106 2.69 -2.37 -1.94
CA CYS A 106 4.11 -2.22 -2.27
C CYS A 106 4.33 -2.77 -3.68
N GLY A 107 4.80 -1.93 -4.61
CA GLY A 107 5.07 -2.33 -5.99
C GLY A 107 6.41 -3.04 -6.17
N ASP A 108 7.40 -2.69 -5.36
CA ASP A 108 8.70 -3.35 -5.34
C ASP A 108 9.33 -3.15 -3.96
N GLU A 109 9.78 -4.22 -3.36
CA GLU A 109 10.42 -4.18 -2.03
C GLU A 109 11.89 -3.79 -2.08
N PHE A 110 12.54 -3.89 -3.24
CA PHE A 110 13.98 -3.65 -3.39
C PHE A 110 14.84 -4.47 -2.43
N ILE A 111 14.45 -5.73 -2.23
CA ILE A 111 15.21 -6.71 -1.45
C ILE A 111 15.25 -8.05 -2.20
N ASP A 112 16.31 -8.81 -1.97
CA ASP A 112 16.46 -10.14 -2.57
C ASP A 112 15.34 -11.08 -2.11
N GLY A 113 14.66 -11.69 -3.09
CA GLY A 113 13.54 -12.61 -2.83
C GLY A 113 12.29 -11.93 -2.26
N GLY A 114 12.20 -10.59 -2.32
CA GLY A 114 11.00 -9.83 -1.98
C GLY A 114 9.97 -9.77 -3.11
N THR A 115 8.88 -9.04 -2.87
CA THR A 115 7.87 -8.75 -3.89
C THR A 115 8.47 -7.88 -4.99
N THR A 116 8.29 -8.28 -6.23
CA THR A 116 8.68 -7.54 -7.43
C THR A 116 7.49 -6.84 -8.06
N ILE A 117 7.74 -5.90 -8.99
CA ILE A 117 6.67 -5.20 -9.71
C ILE A 117 5.74 -6.18 -10.45
N ASP A 118 6.24 -7.26 -11.01
CA ASP A 118 5.41 -8.26 -11.70
C ASP A 118 4.45 -8.95 -10.72
N GLU A 119 4.92 -9.34 -9.53
CA GLU A 119 4.06 -9.89 -8.49
C GLU A 119 3.06 -8.86 -7.97
N ALA A 120 3.46 -7.60 -7.80
CA ALA A 120 2.57 -6.53 -7.34
C ALA A 120 1.43 -6.27 -8.34
N VAL A 121 1.70 -6.34 -9.64
CA VAL A 121 0.67 -6.26 -10.69
C VAL A 121 -0.32 -7.42 -10.57
N GLU A 122 0.14 -8.64 -10.33
CA GLU A 122 -0.76 -9.78 -10.12
C GLU A 122 -1.57 -9.65 -8.83
N VAL A 123 -0.99 -9.14 -7.75
CA VAL A 123 -1.76 -8.81 -6.51
C VAL A 123 -2.83 -7.76 -6.80
N ALA A 124 -2.52 -6.71 -7.58
CA ALA A 124 -3.49 -5.70 -7.97
C ALA A 124 -4.68 -6.30 -8.74
N LYS A 125 -4.44 -7.22 -9.67
CA LYS A 125 -5.50 -7.96 -10.37
C LYS A 125 -6.34 -8.83 -9.43
N ILE A 126 -5.70 -9.49 -8.44
CA ILE A 126 -6.42 -10.27 -7.43
C ILE A 126 -7.35 -9.36 -6.61
N VAL A 127 -6.85 -8.17 -6.21
CA VAL A 127 -7.64 -7.18 -5.47
C VAL A 127 -8.82 -6.68 -6.30
N GLU A 128 -8.59 -6.30 -7.56
CA GLU A 128 -9.64 -5.87 -8.48
C GLU A 128 -10.71 -6.94 -8.68
N ALA A 129 -10.29 -8.19 -8.88
CA ALA A 129 -11.20 -9.33 -9.10
C ALA A 129 -12.15 -9.58 -7.92
N THR A 130 -11.87 -9.04 -6.72
CA THR A 130 -12.82 -9.10 -5.59
C THR A 130 -14.07 -8.26 -5.84
N GLY A 131 -13.98 -7.21 -6.68
CA GLY A 131 -15.05 -6.23 -6.91
C GLY A 131 -15.41 -5.40 -5.67
N GLN A 132 -14.54 -5.36 -4.67
CA GLN A 132 -14.83 -4.78 -3.34
C GLN A 132 -13.96 -3.59 -2.98
N VAL A 133 -13.00 -3.23 -3.83
CA VAL A 133 -12.04 -2.13 -3.64
C VAL A 133 -12.34 -1.02 -4.63
N ASP A 134 -12.25 0.22 -4.19
CA ASP A 134 -12.58 1.40 -5.00
C ASP A 134 -11.33 2.03 -5.67
N TYR A 135 -10.13 1.85 -5.10
CA TYR A 135 -8.89 2.35 -5.67
C TYR A 135 -7.66 1.60 -5.11
N ILE A 136 -6.55 1.69 -5.84
CA ILE A 136 -5.25 1.18 -5.41
C ILE A 136 -4.30 2.36 -5.24
N ASN A 137 -3.69 2.47 -4.05
CA ASN A 137 -2.57 3.38 -3.79
C ASN A 137 -1.25 2.60 -3.90
N THR A 138 -0.20 3.25 -4.38
CA THR A 138 1.08 2.59 -4.63
C THR A 138 2.15 3.07 -3.67
N SER A 139 3.08 2.19 -3.36
CA SER A 139 4.27 2.49 -2.56
C SER A 139 5.46 1.65 -3.00
N ILE A 140 6.59 1.88 -2.40
CA ILE A 140 7.86 1.24 -2.73
C ILE A 140 8.66 0.98 -1.45
N GLY A 141 9.43 -0.12 -1.44
CA GLY A 141 10.38 -0.41 -0.38
C GLY A 141 9.79 -1.02 0.89
N VAL A 142 10.69 -1.43 1.77
CA VAL A 142 10.43 -2.01 3.10
C VAL A 142 11.15 -1.19 4.15
N ALA A 143 10.47 -0.86 5.25
CA ALA A 143 11.00 0.05 6.27
C ALA A 143 12.31 -0.44 6.92
N THR A 144 12.51 -1.73 7.03
CA THR A 144 13.69 -2.30 7.72
C THR A 144 14.85 -2.69 6.81
N ALA A 145 14.65 -2.67 5.48
CA ALA A 145 15.70 -3.10 4.53
C ALA A 145 15.94 -2.10 3.39
N SER A 146 14.90 -1.38 2.93
CA SER A 146 15.00 -0.41 1.83
C SER A 146 14.32 0.92 2.17
N LEU A 147 14.47 1.40 3.41
CA LEU A 147 13.86 2.64 3.93
C LEU A 147 14.19 3.86 3.06
N PHE A 148 15.40 3.92 2.49
CA PHE A 148 15.84 5.00 1.61
C PHE A 148 14.96 5.14 0.35
N MET A 149 14.28 4.07 -0.06
CA MET A 149 13.30 4.12 -1.15
C MET A 149 11.96 4.67 -0.68
N ILE A 150 11.55 4.38 0.56
CA ILE A 150 10.29 4.90 1.12
C ILE A 150 10.39 6.40 1.39
N GLU A 151 11.45 6.79 2.09
CA GLU A 151 11.65 8.16 2.58
C GLU A 151 12.42 9.04 1.61
N ALA A 152 12.60 8.61 0.39
CA ALA A 152 13.36 9.26 -0.68
C ALA A 152 13.86 10.68 -0.33
N SER A 153 15.17 10.78 -0.06
CA SER A 153 15.83 12.05 0.28
C SER A 153 15.95 12.98 -0.92
N MET A 154 16.55 14.14 -0.74
CA MET A 154 16.79 15.09 -1.83
C MET A 154 17.67 14.54 -2.97
N HIS A 155 18.44 13.49 -2.72
CA HIS A 155 19.27 12.82 -3.72
C HIS A 155 18.48 11.90 -4.65
N ILE A 156 17.26 11.53 -4.28
CA ILE A 156 16.38 10.71 -5.12
C ILE A 156 15.54 11.65 -5.99
N PRO A 157 15.52 11.48 -7.31
CA PRO A 157 14.78 12.39 -8.19
C PRO A 157 13.26 12.30 -7.95
N PRO A 158 12.52 13.42 -8.12
CA PRO A 158 11.06 13.38 -8.12
C PRO A 158 10.52 12.43 -9.20
N GLY A 159 9.44 11.72 -8.90
CA GLY A 159 8.85 10.76 -9.82
C GLY A 159 9.55 9.39 -9.86
N TYR A 160 10.55 9.15 -9.03
CA TYR A 160 11.37 7.93 -9.03
C TYR A 160 10.59 6.62 -8.96
N ALA A 161 9.42 6.61 -8.33
CA ALA A 161 8.60 5.43 -8.12
C ALA A 161 7.44 5.30 -9.13
N MET A 162 7.34 6.21 -10.12
CA MET A 162 6.18 6.27 -11.03
C MET A 162 6.07 5.09 -11.98
N PHE A 163 7.11 4.27 -12.14
CA PHE A 163 7.02 3.02 -12.88
C PHE A 163 6.03 2.03 -12.24
N ILE A 164 5.82 2.11 -10.92
CA ILE A 164 4.91 1.25 -10.17
C ILE A 164 3.44 1.55 -10.52
N PRO A 165 2.91 2.77 -10.26
CA PRO A 165 1.53 3.07 -10.62
C PRO A 165 1.29 2.92 -12.13
N ALA A 166 2.26 3.25 -12.98
CA ALA A 166 2.14 3.09 -14.42
C ALA A 166 1.99 1.62 -14.85
N ALA A 167 2.67 0.68 -14.19
CA ALA A 167 2.52 -0.75 -14.46
C ALA A 167 1.18 -1.28 -13.97
N ILE A 168 0.78 -0.92 -12.73
CA ILE A 168 -0.50 -1.36 -12.15
C ILE A 168 -1.68 -0.79 -12.94
N ARG A 169 -1.67 0.51 -13.27
CA ARG A 169 -2.73 1.17 -14.05
C ARG A 169 -2.97 0.53 -15.43
N LYS A 170 -1.94 -0.02 -16.04
CA LYS A 170 -2.07 -0.75 -17.32
C LYS A 170 -2.74 -2.11 -17.16
N ALA A 171 -2.80 -2.64 -15.97
CA ALA A 171 -3.22 -4.00 -15.69
C ALA A 171 -4.60 -4.11 -15.02
N VAL A 172 -5.12 -2.99 -14.49
CA VAL A 172 -6.41 -2.91 -13.78
C VAL A 172 -7.21 -1.69 -14.25
N ASP A 173 -8.52 -1.74 -14.08
CA ASP A 173 -9.45 -0.65 -14.38
C ASP A 173 -9.72 0.24 -13.14
N LEU A 174 -9.31 -0.19 -11.95
CA LEU A 174 -9.41 0.60 -10.72
C LEU A 174 -8.56 1.88 -10.81
N PRO A 175 -9.03 3.02 -10.26
CA PRO A 175 -8.21 4.21 -10.11
C PRO A 175 -6.92 3.92 -9.35
N VAL A 176 -5.79 4.42 -9.84
CA VAL A 176 -4.47 4.20 -9.25
C VAL A 176 -3.87 5.52 -8.76
N VAL A 177 -3.49 5.54 -7.48
CA VAL A 177 -2.81 6.68 -6.85
C VAL A 177 -1.29 6.48 -6.95
N GLY A 178 -0.60 7.42 -7.59
CA GLY A 178 0.85 7.45 -7.71
C GLY A 178 1.49 8.29 -6.61
N VAL A 179 2.56 7.78 -6.02
CA VAL A 179 3.38 8.48 -5.01
C VAL A 179 4.85 8.42 -5.43
N GLY A 180 5.53 9.57 -5.51
CA GLY A 180 6.90 9.58 -6.01
C GLY A 180 7.69 10.84 -5.65
N ARG A 181 7.59 11.34 -4.41
CA ARG A 181 8.33 12.55 -3.98
C ARG A 181 7.98 13.79 -4.81
N PHE A 182 6.71 13.97 -5.15
CA PHE A 182 6.24 15.20 -5.79
C PHE A 182 6.37 16.39 -4.84
N LYS A 183 6.96 17.45 -5.33
CA LYS A 183 7.15 18.73 -4.64
C LYS A 183 6.70 19.93 -5.48
N ASP A 184 6.27 19.67 -6.70
CA ASP A 184 5.88 20.66 -7.69
C ASP A 184 4.59 20.17 -8.36
N PRO A 185 3.51 20.98 -8.38
CA PRO A 185 2.26 20.64 -9.04
C PRO A 185 2.41 20.29 -10.52
N LEU A 186 3.36 20.92 -11.23
CA LEU A 186 3.60 20.62 -12.64
C LEU A 186 4.18 19.22 -12.87
N GLN A 187 4.94 18.70 -11.91
CA GLN A 187 5.40 17.30 -11.95
C GLN A 187 4.24 16.33 -11.75
N ALA A 188 3.33 16.64 -10.83
CA ALA A 188 2.12 15.86 -10.59
C ALA A 188 1.22 15.85 -11.83
N GLU A 189 0.96 17.01 -12.42
CA GLU A 189 0.17 17.18 -13.64
C GLU A 189 0.76 16.39 -14.81
N ARG A 190 2.08 16.40 -14.97
CA ARG A 190 2.77 15.62 -16.01
C ARG A 190 2.54 14.12 -15.82
N ALA A 191 2.63 13.60 -14.59
CA ALA A 191 2.39 12.18 -14.31
C ALA A 191 0.96 11.76 -14.69
N LEU A 192 -0.03 12.62 -14.44
CA LEU A 192 -1.43 12.41 -14.87
C LEU A 192 -1.56 12.47 -16.39
N ALA A 193 -1.02 13.50 -17.03
CA ALA A 193 -1.10 13.70 -18.48
C ALA A 193 -0.41 12.57 -19.29
N GLU A 194 0.69 12.02 -18.75
CA GLU A 194 1.40 10.87 -19.32
C GLU A 194 0.70 9.53 -19.03
N GLY A 195 -0.41 9.54 -18.29
CA GLY A 195 -1.18 8.35 -17.96
C GLY A 195 -0.46 7.39 -17.01
N GLN A 196 0.44 7.90 -16.17
CA GLN A 196 1.18 7.07 -15.20
C GLN A 196 0.33 6.70 -13.99
N CYS A 197 -0.65 7.54 -13.62
CA CYS A 197 -1.61 7.31 -12.55
C CYS A 197 -2.89 8.12 -12.81
N ASP A 198 -3.92 7.92 -11.99
CA ASP A 198 -5.18 8.67 -12.05
C ASP A 198 -5.25 9.75 -10.98
N LEU A 199 -4.53 9.57 -9.89
CA LEU A 199 -4.43 10.48 -8.74
C LEU A 199 -2.97 10.55 -8.27
N VAL A 200 -2.59 11.66 -7.64
CA VAL A 200 -1.24 11.84 -7.09
C VAL A 200 -1.30 12.07 -5.58
N GLY A 201 -0.53 11.27 -4.83
CA GLY A 201 -0.35 11.43 -3.39
C GLY A 201 0.83 12.34 -3.06
N ILE A 202 0.58 13.46 -2.37
CA ILE A 202 1.59 14.42 -1.91
C ILE A 202 1.42 14.65 -0.41
N VAL A 203 2.43 14.29 0.38
CA VAL A 203 2.41 14.48 1.84
C VAL A 203 3.41 15.54 2.27
N ARG A 204 4.70 15.30 2.06
CA ARG A 204 5.76 16.22 2.52
C ARG A 204 5.68 17.61 1.89
N GLY A 205 5.25 17.72 0.64
CA GLY A 205 4.98 19.01 -0.01
C GLY A 205 3.91 19.81 0.71
N GLN A 206 2.81 19.15 1.13
CA GLN A 206 1.73 19.81 1.87
C GLN A 206 2.08 20.10 3.34
N ILE A 207 3.02 19.36 3.95
CA ILE A 207 3.57 19.71 5.27
C ILE A 207 4.46 20.94 5.18
N ALA A 208 5.25 21.06 4.10
CA ALA A 208 6.13 22.20 3.87
C ALA A 208 5.35 23.48 3.51
N ASP A 209 4.24 23.35 2.80
CA ASP A 209 3.35 24.44 2.41
C ASP A 209 1.89 24.02 2.61
N ALA A 210 1.25 24.54 3.66
CA ALA A 210 -0.14 24.23 3.99
C ALA A 210 -1.13 24.66 2.88
N ASP A 211 -0.78 25.65 2.09
CA ASP A 211 -1.58 26.19 0.99
C ASP A 211 -1.24 25.57 -0.37
N PHE A 212 -0.40 24.52 -0.40
CA PHE A 212 0.06 23.85 -1.61
C PHE A 212 -1.06 23.61 -2.63
N ALA A 213 -2.15 22.97 -2.19
CA ALA A 213 -3.28 22.64 -3.07
C ALA A 213 -4.04 23.90 -3.55
N ILE A 214 -4.16 24.93 -2.69
CA ILE A 214 -4.84 26.19 -3.02
C ILE A 214 -4.01 26.94 -4.06
N LYS A 215 -2.70 27.06 -3.87
CA LYS A 215 -1.77 27.71 -4.80
C LYS A 215 -1.71 26.98 -6.14
N ALA A 216 -1.61 25.65 -6.11
CA ALA A 216 -1.66 24.82 -7.32
C ALA A 216 -2.95 25.07 -8.12
N ARG A 217 -4.10 25.09 -7.45
CA ARG A 217 -5.41 25.37 -8.08
C ARG A 217 -5.51 26.80 -8.65
N ALA A 218 -4.87 27.76 -8.02
CA ALA A 218 -4.84 29.15 -8.48
C ALA A 218 -3.82 29.40 -9.61
N GLY A 219 -2.99 28.41 -9.95
CA GLY A 219 -1.89 28.58 -10.91
C GLY A 219 -0.66 29.31 -10.34
N ALA A 220 -0.63 29.56 -9.03
CA ALA A 220 0.47 30.24 -8.33
C ALA A 220 1.59 29.26 -7.95
N THR A 221 2.06 28.47 -8.91
CA THR A 221 3.04 27.39 -8.68
C THR A 221 4.41 27.89 -8.27
N ASP A 222 4.76 29.11 -8.62
CA ASP A 222 6.04 29.74 -8.25
C ASP A 222 6.09 30.18 -6.78
N GLU A 223 4.95 30.12 -6.09
CA GLU A 223 4.82 30.46 -4.66
C GLU A 223 4.87 29.24 -3.72
N ILE A 224 5.03 28.02 -4.29
CA ILE A 224 5.06 26.74 -3.56
C ILE A 224 6.50 26.36 -3.18
#